data_d2be01f729e07d50b80cb33a4b91b1a4
#
_entry.id   d2be01f729e07d50b80cb33a4b91b1a4
#
_cell.length_a   1.000
_cell.length_b   1.000
_cell.length_c   1.000
_cell.angle_alpha   90.00
_cell.angle_beta   90.00
_cell.angle_gamma   90.00
#
_symmetry.space_group_name_H-M   'P 1'
#
loop_
_entity.id
_entity.type
_entity.pdbx_description
1 polymer ?
#
loop_
_entity_poly.entity_id
_entity_poly.type
_entity_poly.pdbx_seq_one_letter_code
_entity_poly.pdbx_strand_id
1 'polypeptide(L)'
;MISNQINAHIAREMGTLDREHRVHVKKLSTGKRILAPGDDAGGHSLAVKHGSAARRTQAILTNLQNVFSYAQTQDGVLASVGKVYKRMDELTSMAMDPTKTDSDRALYNKEFQELRDMAVRANGEEFNGLRLFRGKLYELVDKGMKINWTDSKAEVDALDAGDPNNTYYLATITSETEQAEVGLQIGDVGINAWLGGNDTAVEGEWRWTEGPEGLEDGGQGRQFWQGKSNGSAVNGSYENWGGGEPNDSGGEDYLQISQASNPIASWNDLPDTNTAGSTYQPEGYVMEVDQGDLKVGKDRNGDTFDLKNVDFQKYLSETGLSIDTMANAQAATVAMKGVIENIATARAIVGANLSRVSGEIENLRRIGNSYESALSRVQDLDMALESGRMSKKSVKLKSSSAYLAQANEIMNPNLIQVLLE
;
A
#
# COMPACT_ATOMS: atom_id res chain seq x y z
N MET A 1 63.86 -41.47 31.09
CA MET A 1 62.77 -41.65 30.08
C MET A 1 61.38 -41.49 30.66
N ILE A 2 61.01 -42.15 31.77
CA ILE A 2 59.67 -42.16 32.39
C ILE A 2 59.21 -40.74 32.78
N SER A 3 60.07 -39.91 33.38
CA SER A 3 59.75 -38.56 33.84
C SER A 3 59.41 -37.56 32.68
N ASN A 4 60.13 -37.67 31.54
CA ASN A 4 59.81 -36.87 30.36
C ASN A 4 58.47 -37.25 29.74
N GLN A 5 58.04 -38.52 29.84
CA GLN A 5 56.73 -38.97 29.37
C GLN A 5 55.61 -38.45 30.26
N ILE A 6 55.82 -38.40 31.56
CA ILE A 6 54.86 -37.86 32.53
C ILE A 6 54.65 -36.35 32.34
N ASN A 7 55.72 -35.58 32.20
CA ASN A 7 55.63 -34.13 31.91
C ASN A 7 54.94 -33.84 30.58
N ALA A 8 55.25 -34.59 29.53
CA ALA A 8 54.61 -34.48 28.24
C ALA A 8 53.10 -34.88 28.30
N HIS A 9 52.74 -35.81 29.18
CA HIS A 9 51.34 -36.17 29.42
C HIS A 9 50.59 -35.05 30.17
N ILE A 10 51.12 -34.50 31.25
CA ILE A 10 50.56 -33.41 32.03
C ILE A 10 50.42 -32.15 31.18
N ALA A 11 51.43 -31.82 30.33
CA ALA A 11 51.38 -30.67 29.41
C ALA A 11 50.25 -30.81 28.36
N ARG A 12 50.03 -32.01 27.81
CA ARG A 12 48.95 -32.31 26.89
C ARG A 12 47.58 -32.19 27.59
N GLU A 13 47.44 -32.70 28.81
CA GLU A 13 46.23 -32.59 29.60
C GLU A 13 45.92 -31.15 29.98
N MET A 14 46.93 -30.33 30.34
CA MET A 14 46.79 -28.90 30.55
C MET A 14 46.30 -28.17 29.28
N GLY A 15 46.85 -28.49 28.10
CA GLY A 15 46.42 -27.91 26.83
C GLY A 15 44.95 -28.24 26.47
N THR A 16 44.45 -29.42 26.90
CA THR A 16 43.04 -29.78 26.73
C THR A 16 42.14 -29.05 27.75
N LEU A 17 42.55 -28.98 29.02
CA LEU A 17 41.85 -28.24 30.08
C LEU A 17 41.74 -26.73 29.77
N ASP A 18 42.81 -26.12 29.22
CA ASP A 18 42.81 -24.72 28.83
C ASP A 18 41.83 -24.48 27.69
N ARG A 19 41.80 -25.32 26.66
CA ARG A 19 40.82 -25.22 25.59
C ARG A 19 39.38 -25.34 26.10
N GLU A 20 39.09 -26.29 26.93
CA GLU A 20 37.78 -26.48 27.55
C GLU A 20 37.39 -25.26 28.43
N HIS A 21 38.33 -24.74 29.22
CA HIS A 21 38.13 -23.56 30.04
C HIS A 21 37.75 -22.34 29.18
N ARG A 22 38.47 -22.11 28.06
CA ARG A 22 38.17 -21.04 27.12
C ARG A 22 36.78 -21.20 26.49
N VAL A 23 36.33 -22.42 26.18
CA VAL A 23 35.00 -22.70 25.68
C VAL A 23 33.94 -22.29 26.71
N HIS A 24 34.14 -22.68 28.03
CA HIS A 24 33.23 -22.27 29.09
C HIS A 24 33.19 -20.75 29.28
N VAL A 25 34.35 -20.05 29.22
CA VAL A 25 34.43 -18.59 29.24
C VAL A 25 33.63 -17.98 28.09
N LYS A 26 33.80 -18.50 26.87
CA LYS A 26 33.09 -18.01 25.68
C LYS A 26 31.59 -18.25 25.77
N LYS A 27 31.14 -19.41 26.30
CA LYS A 27 29.72 -19.67 26.55
C LYS A 27 29.12 -18.70 27.57
N LEU A 28 29.82 -18.47 28.69
CA LEU A 28 29.40 -17.52 29.71
C LEU A 28 29.38 -16.06 29.20
N SER A 29 30.36 -15.68 28.37
CA SER A 29 30.42 -14.36 27.78
C SER A 29 29.29 -14.10 26.77
N THR A 30 28.85 -15.11 26.01
CA THR A 30 27.80 -15.01 25.03
C THR A 30 26.40 -15.32 25.55
N GLY A 31 26.29 -15.96 26.71
CA GLY A 31 25.04 -16.48 27.26
C GLY A 31 24.46 -17.68 26.46
N LYS A 32 25.24 -18.22 25.51
CA LYS A 32 24.76 -19.27 24.60
C LYS A 32 25.37 -20.63 24.91
N ARG A 33 24.53 -21.66 24.92
CA ARG A 33 24.93 -23.07 25.07
C ARG A 33 25.66 -23.59 23.83
N ILE A 34 25.15 -23.21 22.65
CA ILE A 34 25.63 -23.65 21.33
C ILE A 34 26.34 -22.46 20.67
N LEU A 35 27.66 -22.58 20.47
CA LEU A 35 28.49 -21.54 19.85
C LEU A 35 28.79 -21.83 18.39
N ALA A 36 28.87 -23.11 18.02
CA ALA A 36 29.20 -23.59 16.70
C ALA A 36 28.37 -24.81 16.32
N PRO A 37 28.21 -25.13 15.02
CA PRO A 37 27.50 -26.33 14.57
C PRO A 37 28.08 -27.64 15.14
N GLY A 38 29.38 -27.65 15.44
CA GLY A 38 30.07 -28.82 16.06
C GLY A 38 29.68 -29.09 17.51
N ASP A 39 29.10 -28.13 18.24
CA ASP A 39 28.68 -28.30 19.62
C ASP A 39 27.39 -29.16 19.73
N ASP A 40 26.43 -28.88 18.82
CA ASP A 40 25.13 -29.54 18.72
C ASP A 40 24.54 -29.17 17.35
N ALA A 41 24.73 -30.00 16.34
CA ALA A 41 24.28 -29.72 14.97
C ALA A 41 22.76 -29.63 14.86
N GLY A 42 22.01 -30.46 15.59
CA GLY A 42 20.55 -30.45 15.66
C GLY A 42 20.01 -29.20 16.33
N GLY A 43 20.52 -28.87 17.51
CA GLY A 43 20.19 -27.66 18.24
C GLY A 43 20.57 -26.39 17.48
N HIS A 44 21.72 -26.36 16.80
CA HIS A 44 22.14 -25.23 15.98
C HIS A 44 21.18 -24.99 14.81
N SER A 45 20.79 -26.06 14.10
CA SER A 45 19.81 -25.97 13.01
C SER A 45 18.46 -25.43 13.48
N LEU A 46 17.95 -25.91 14.63
CA LEU A 46 16.72 -25.40 15.23
C LEU A 46 16.85 -23.94 15.67
N ALA A 47 17.96 -23.57 16.27
CA ALA A 47 18.21 -22.19 16.68
C ALA A 47 18.23 -21.22 15.47
N VAL A 48 18.86 -21.61 14.36
CA VAL A 48 18.85 -20.84 13.12
C VAL A 48 17.43 -20.71 12.57
N LYS A 49 16.65 -21.80 12.52
CA LYS A 49 15.27 -21.81 12.04
C LYS A 49 14.36 -20.90 12.90
N HIS A 50 14.39 -21.06 14.22
CA HIS A 50 13.57 -20.24 15.11
C HIS A 50 14.01 -18.78 15.14
N GLY A 51 15.31 -18.50 15.13
CA GLY A 51 15.84 -17.14 15.06
C GLY A 51 15.51 -16.43 13.74
N SER A 52 15.52 -17.14 12.62
CA SER A 52 15.08 -16.60 11.34
C SER A 52 13.57 -16.34 11.33
N ALA A 53 12.76 -17.26 11.88
CA ALA A 53 11.33 -17.11 12.01
C ALA A 53 10.96 -15.90 12.89
N ALA A 54 11.60 -15.74 14.06
CA ALA A 54 11.39 -14.61 14.96
C ALA A 54 11.70 -13.27 14.27
N ARG A 55 12.85 -13.16 13.57
CA ARG A 55 13.22 -11.94 12.85
C ARG A 55 12.24 -11.58 11.73
N ARG A 56 11.79 -12.57 10.92
CA ARG A 56 10.77 -12.35 9.90
C ARG A 56 9.45 -11.89 10.52
N THR A 57 9.01 -12.53 11.60
CA THR A 57 7.78 -12.13 12.31
C THR A 57 7.90 -10.69 12.83
N GLN A 58 9.06 -10.29 13.36
CA GLN A 58 9.29 -8.92 13.82
C GLN A 58 9.25 -7.90 12.66
N ALA A 59 9.81 -8.23 11.51
CA ALA A 59 9.73 -7.36 10.32
C ALA A 59 8.28 -7.17 9.85
N ILE A 60 7.48 -8.25 9.81
CA ILE A 60 6.07 -8.17 9.45
C ILE A 60 5.28 -7.35 10.47
N LEU A 61 5.56 -7.51 11.77
CA LEU A 61 4.96 -6.69 12.82
C LEU A 61 5.22 -5.19 12.61
N THR A 62 6.45 -4.82 12.23
CA THR A 62 6.78 -3.43 11.91
C THR A 62 5.99 -2.92 10.70
N ASN A 63 5.87 -3.74 9.63
CA ASN A 63 5.07 -3.40 8.47
C ASN A 63 3.59 -3.21 8.82
N LEU A 64 3.02 -4.11 9.63
CA LEU A 64 1.63 -3.98 10.09
C LEU A 64 1.40 -2.76 10.98
N GLN A 65 2.38 -2.37 11.78
CA GLN A 65 2.31 -1.12 12.55
C GLN A 65 2.28 0.12 11.65
N ASN A 66 3.02 0.12 10.55
CA ASN A 66 2.95 1.18 9.55
C ASN A 66 1.57 1.22 8.86
N VAL A 67 1.04 0.05 8.49
CA VAL A 67 -0.32 -0.07 7.92
C VAL A 67 -1.38 0.39 8.92
N PHE A 68 -1.23 0.07 10.20
CA PHE A 68 -2.12 0.55 11.25
C PHE A 68 -2.09 2.08 11.36
N SER A 69 -0.89 2.68 11.32
CA SER A 69 -0.73 4.15 11.32
C SER A 69 -1.34 4.80 10.09
N TYR A 70 -1.17 4.19 8.90
CA TYR A 70 -1.83 4.60 7.66
C TYR A 70 -3.36 4.64 7.84
N ALA A 71 -3.97 3.57 8.31
CA ALA A 71 -5.41 3.50 8.52
C ALA A 71 -5.90 4.47 9.61
N GLN A 72 -5.11 4.71 10.67
CA GLN A 72 -5.44 5.74 11.68
C GLN A 72 -5.42 7.16 11.09
N THR A 73 -4.44 7.46 10.24
CA THR A 73 -4.37 8.76 9.54
C THR A 73 -5.58 8.93 8.62
N GLN A 74 -5.95 7.87 7.90
CA GLN A 74 -7.14 7.84 7.04
C GLN A 74 -8.44 8.14 7.85
N ASP A 75 -8.65 7.50 9.01
CA ASP A 75 -9.79 7.83 9.87
C ASP A 75 -9.74 9.26 10.39
N GLY A 76 -8.56 9.77 10.73
CA GLY A 76 -8.36 11.15 11.18
C GLY A 76 -8.78 12.18 10.12
N VAL A 77 -8.39 11.95 8.86
CA VAL A 77 -8.81 12.83 7.74
C VAL A 77 -10.32 12.74 7.53
N LEU A 78 -10.91 11.54 7.47
CA LEU A 78 -12.35 11.35 7.34
C LEU A 78 -13.13 12.01 8.49
N ALA A 79 -12.63 11.95 9.71
CA ALA A 79 -13.23 12.63 10.87
C ALA A 79 -13.18 14.15 10.71
N SER A 80 -12.10 14.70 10.17
CA SER A 80 -11.98 16.13 9.88
C SER A 80 -12.95 16.57 8.79
N VAL A 81 -12.99 15.83 7.68
CA VAL A 81 -13.92 16.07 6.57
C VAL A 81 -15.37 15.97 7.05
N GLY A 82 -15.69 15.00 7.91
CA GLY A 82 -17.02 14.89 8.50
C GLY A 82 -17.43 16.11 9.35
N LYS A 83 -16.49 16.80 10.01
CA LYS A 83 -16.76 18.07 10.69
C LYS A 83 -17.03 19.21 9.70
N VAL A 84 -16.28 19.24 8.61
CA VAL A 84 -16.48 20.23 7.55
C VAL A 84 -17.89 20.10 6.95
N TYR A 85 -18.30 18.90 6.57
CA TYR A 85 -19.65 18.68 6.03
C TYR A 85 -20.78 18.95 7.01
N LYS A 86 -20.59 18.69 8.31
CA LYS A 86 -21.55 19.11 9.32
C LYS A 86 -21.69 20.63 9.37
N ARG A 87 -20.59 21.37 9.25
CA ARG A 87 -20.67 22.83 9.20
C ARG A 87 -21.33 23.32 7.92
N MET A 88 -21.09 22.66 6.78
CA MET A 88 -21.79 22.95 5.54
C MET A 88 -23.30 22.71 5.66
N ASP A 89 -23.72 21.64 6.31
CA ASP A 89 -25.14 21.34 6.59
C ASP A 89 -25.81 22.40 7.49
N GLU A 90 -25.09 22.91 8.51
CA GLU A 90 -25.54 24.05 9.30
C GLU A 90 -25.76 25.29 8.44
N LEU A 91 -24.82 25.63 7.55
CA LEU A 91 -24.95 26.76 6.63
C LEU A 91 -26.13 26.58 5.66
N THR A 92 -26.33 25.36 5.17
CA THR A 92 -27.48 25.00 4.34
C THR A 92 -28.80 25.25 5.08
N SER A 93 -28.87 24.83 6.33
CA SER A 93 -30.04 25.08 7.18
C SER A 93 -30.27 26.56 7.42
N MET A 94 -29.22 27.36 7.60
CA MET A 94 -29.31 28.82 7.75
C MET A 94 -29.79 29.49 6.45
N ALA A 95 -29.36 28.99 5.30
CA ALA A 95 -29.77 29.50 3.98
C ALA A 95 -31.23 29.18 3.64
N MET A 96 -31.84 28.16 4.27
CA MET A 96 -33.23 27.80 4.13
C MET A 96 -34.19 28.70 4.92
N ASP A 97 -33.69 29.61 5.78
CA ASP A 97 -34.54 30.55 6.52
C ASP A 97 -35.28 31.48 5.51
N PRO A 98 -36.65 31.48 5.53
CA PRO A 98 -37.45 32.29 4.62
C PRO A 98 -37.32 33.80 4.88
N THR A 99 -36.77 34.21 6.04
CA THR A 99 -36.55 35.62 6.36
C THR A 99 -35.27 36.18 5.78
N LYS A 100 -34.40 35.35 5.21
CA LYS A 100 -33.16 35.73 4.57
C LYS A 100 -33.38 36.13 3.12
N THR A 101 -32.63 37.14 2.70
CA THR A 101 -32.53 37.53 1.28
C THR A 101 -31.48 36.68 0.53
N ASP A 102 -31.55 36.67 -0.79
CA ASP A 102 -30.51 35.98 -1.58
C ASP A 102 -29.12 36.65 -1.41
N SER A 103 -29.09 37.95 -1.08
CA SER A 103 -27.84 38.63 -0.71
C SER A 103 -27.24 38.05 0.61
N ASP A 104 -28.07 37.71 1.59
CA ASP A 104 -27.61 37.06 2.84
C ASP A 104 -27.16 35.64 2.54
N ARG A 105 -27.89 34.91 1.71
CA ARG A 105 -27.53 33.54 1.28
C ARG A 105 -26.20 33.51 0.53
N ALA A 106 -25.94 34.53 -0.31
CA ALA A 106 -24.65 34.64 -1.02
C ALA A 106 -23.44 34.75 -0.06
N LEU A 107 -23.64 35.33 1.15
CA LEU A 107 -22.58 35.38 2.18
C LEU A 107 -22.35 33.98 2.79
N TYR A 108 -23.41 33.24 3.10
CA TYR A 108 -23.30 31.86 3.56
C TYR A 108 -22.67 30.96 2.48
N ASN A 109 -23.01 31.19 1.22
CA ASN A 109 -22.46 30.44 0.11
C ASN A 109 -20.94 30.61 -0.04
N LYS A 110 -20.37 31.77 0.29
CA LYS A 110 -18.92 31.95 0.28
C LYS A 110 -18.25 31.01 1.29
N GLU A 111 -18.73 30.95 2.54
CA GLU A 111 -18.19 30.02 3.54
C GLU A 111 -18.41 28.59 3.11
N PHE A 112 -19.56 28.26 2.52
CA PHE A 112 -19.90 26.93 2.02
C PHE A 112 -18.92 26.48 0.94
N GLN A 113 -18.58 27.33 -0.03
CA GLN A 113 -17.63 27.01 -1.09
C GLN A 113 -16.21 26.79 -0.54
N GLU A 114 -15.75 27.63 0.39
CA GLU A 114 -14.43 27.48 1.01
C GLU A 114 -14.33 26.16 1.81
N LEU A 115 -15.38 25.77 2.51
CA LEU A 115 -15.45 24.50 3.22
C LEU A 115 -15.47 23.32 2.27
N ARG A 116 -16.20 23.42 1.15
CA ARG A 116 -16.22 22.41 0.09
C ARG A 116 -14.80 22.20 -0.47
N ASP A 117 -14.12 23.28 -0.83
CA ASP A 117 -12.76 23.22 -1.39
C ASP A 117 -11.77 22.63 -0.38
N MET A 118 -11.97 22.88 0.91
CA MET A 118 -11.20 22.25 1.97
C MET A 118 -11.45 20.74 2.02
N ALA A 119 -12.70 20.29 1.87
CA ALA A 119 -13.03 18.88 1.84
C ALA A 119 -12.44 18.17 0.60
N VAL A 120 -12.51 18.81 -0.57
CA VAL A 120 -11.95 18.28 -1.82
C VAL A 120 -10.44 18.10 -1.72
N ARG A 121 -9.72 19.09 -1.15
CA ARG A 121 -8.26 18.97 -0.96
C ARG A 121 -7.85 17.78 -0.10
N ALA A 122 -8.70 17.28 0.78
CA ALA A 122 -8.43 16.10 1.60
C ALA A 122 -8.26 14.80 0.78
N ASN A 123 -8.76 14.75 -0.45
CA ASN A 123 -8.53 13.61 -1.35
C ASN A 123 -7.04 13.45 -1.74
N GLY A 124 -6.29 14.54 -1.75
CA GLY A 124 -4.85 14.54 -2.07
C GLY A 124 -3.92 14.19 -0.90
N GLU A 125 -4.47 13.91 0.30
CA GLU A 125 -3.65 13.59 1.46
C GLU A 125 -2.91 12.25 1.32
N GLU A 126 -1.64 12.24 1.75
CA GLU A 126 -0.75 11.09 1.61
C GLU A 126 -0.13 10.68 2.94
N PHE A 127 0.21 9.41 3.05
CA PHE A 127 1.02 8.83 4.12
C PHE A 127 2.25 8.15 3.52
N ASN A 128 3.44 8.69 3.77
CA ASN A 128 4.71 8.19 3.21
C ASN A 128 4.71 8.07 1.67
N GLY A 129 4.10 9.01 0.97
CA GLY A 129 3.99 9.00 -0.50
C GLY A 129 2.93 8.04 -1.05
N LEU A 130 2.13 7.43 -0.19
CA LEU A 130 0.98 6.62 -0.58
C LEU A 130 -0.30 7.42 -0.28
N ARG A 131 -1.17 7.60 -1.26
CA ARG A 131 -2.46 8.26 -1.07
C ARG A 131 -3.29 7.55 0.00
N LEU A 132 -3.91 8.34 0.86
CA LEU A 132 -4.80 7.81 1.91
C LEU A 132 -6.09 7.25 1.33
N PHE A 133 -6.60 7.89 0.29
CA PHE A 133 -7.82 7.51 -0.40
C PHE A 133 -7.44 7.02 -1.78
N ARG A 134 -7.64 5.75 -1.99
CA ARG A 134 -7.32 5.06 -3.23
C ARG A 134 -8.63 4.84 -3.97
N GLY A 135 -8.76 5.43 -5.11
CA GLY A 135 -9.93 5.33 -5.96
C GLY A 135 -9.50 5.30 -7.41
N LYS A 136 -10.40 5.64 -8.28
CA LYS A 136 -10.11 5.88 -9.67
C LYS A 136 -9.25 7.14 -9.80
N LEU A 137 -8.16 7.04 -10.55
CA LEU A 137 -7.32 8.16 -10.94
C LEU A 137 -7.36 8.27 -12.44
N TYR A 138 -7.47 9.48 -12.94
CA TYR A 138 -7.41 9.78 -14.37
C TYR A 138 -6.06 10.38 -14.69
N GLU A 139 -5.37 9.83 -15.68
CA GLU A 139 -4.08 10.33 -16.14
C GLU A 139 -4.13 10.54 -17.64
N LEU A 140 -3.91 11.79 -18.07
CA LEU A 140 -3.79 12.12 -19.49
C LEU A 140 -2.36 11.79 -19.94
N VAL A 141 -2.25 10.78 -20.79
CA VAL A 141 -0.98 10.35 -21.37
C VAL A 141 -0.80 11.05 -22.72
N ASP A 142 0.08 12.05 -22.76
CA ASP A 142 0.49 12.71 -23.99
C ASP A 142 1.64 11.93 -24.67
N LYS A 143 1.43 11.48 -25.89
CA LYS A 143 2.44 10.76 -26.69
C LYS A 143 3.30 11.70 -27.54
N GLY A 144 2.92 12.97 -27.67
CA GLY A 144 3.58 13.92 -28.56
C GLY A 144 3.48 13.57 -30.05
N MET A 145 2.64 12.61 -30.39
CA MET A 145 2.36 12.16 -31.76
C MET A 145 0.94 11.61 -31.86
N LYS A 146 0.38 11.60 -33.07
CA LYS A 146 -0.93 11.00 -33.31
C LYS A 146 -0.87 9.48 -33.04
N ILE A 147 -1.84 8.99 -32.30
CA ILE A 147 -1.99 7.57 -31.93
C ILE A 147 -3.42 7.12 -32.23
N ASN A 148 -3.62 5.86 -32.60
CA ASN A 148 -4.95 5.27 -32.80
C ASN A 148 -5.46 4.67 -31.46
N TRP A 149 -6.74 4.33 -31.44
CA TRP A 149 -7.39 3.79 -30.23
C TRP A 149 -6.86 2.40 -29.86
N THR A 150 -6.70 1.53 -30.88
CA THR A 150 -6.21 0.15 -30.67
C THR A 150 -4.79 0.14 -30.08
N ASP A 151 -3.88 0.99 -30.55
CA ASP A 151 -2.54 1.08 -29.98
C ASP A 151 -2.56 1.69 -28.56
N SER A 152 -3.42 2.68 -28.32
CA SER A 152 -3.62 3.25 -26.97
C SER A 152 -4.09 2.20 -25.97
N LYS A 153 -5.10 1.39 -26.35
CA LYS A 153 -5.56 0.28 -25.54
C LYS A 153 -4.46 -0.75 -25.28
N ALA A 154 -3.69 -1.13 -26.29
CA ALA A 154 -2.62 -2.11 -26.15
C ALA A 154 -1.52 -1.64 -25.17
N GLU A 155 -1.21 -0.34 -25.16
CA GLU A 155 -0.27 0.24 -24.19
C GLU A 155 -0.81 0.14 -22.75
N VAL A 156 -2.07 0.46 -22.54
CA VAL A 156 -2.71 0.39 -21.23
C VAL A 156 -2.87 -1.04 -20.74
N ASP A 157 -3.25 -1.97 -21.61
CA ASP A 157 -3.33 -3.41 -21.31
C ASP A 157 -1.94 -3.97 -20.90
N ALA A 158 -0.85 -3.46 -21.49
CA ALA A 158 0.51 -3.84 -21.11
C ALA A 158 0.90 -3.34 -19.71
N LEU A 159 0.43 -2.16 -19.31
CA LEU A 159 0.60 -1.64 -17.95
C LEU A 159 -0.19 -2.48 -16.94
N ASP A 160 -1.43 -2.81 -17.25
CA ASP A 160 -2.30 -3.64 -16.41
C ASP A 160 -1.67 -5.02 -16.15
N ALA A 161 -1.17 -5.66 -17.21
CA ALA A 161 -0.48 -6.95 -17.08
C ALA A 161 0.81 -6.89 -16.24
N GLY A 162 1.41 -5.71 -16.11
CA GLY A 162 2.66 -5.49 -15.37
C GLY A 162 2.48 -5.16 -13.88
N ASP A 163 1.29 -4.74 -13.45
CA ASP A 163 1.04 -4.29 -12.08
C ASP A 163 -0.08 -5.10 -11.40
N PRO A 164 0.24 -6.00 -10.45
CA PRO A 164 -0.76 -6.80 -9.75
C PRO A 164 -1.56 -6.03 -8.68
N ASN A 165 -1.26 -4.75 -8.44
CA ASN A 165 -1.85 -3.96 -7.36
C ASN A 165 -2.87 -2.93 -7.83
N ASN A 166 -2.80 -2.54 -9.10
CA ASN A 166 -3.71 -1.60 -9.73
C ASN A 166 -4.26 -2.21 -11.01
N THR A 167 -5.41 -1.75 -11.45
CA THR A 167 -5.99 -2.10 -12.75
C THR A 167 -5.97 -0.85 -13.63
N TYR A 168 -5.49 -0.99 -14.84
CA TYR A 168 -5.33 0.09 -15.82
C TYR A 168 -6.23 -0.17 -17.02
N TYR A 169 -6.94 0.85 -17.47
CA TYR A 169 -7.77 0.77 -18.68
C TYR A 169 -7.97 2.17 -19.28
N LEU A 170 -8.40 2.24 -20.54
CA LEU A 170 -8.81 3.52 -21.13
C LEU A 170 -10.03 4.05 -20.37
N ALA A 171 -9.98 5.32 -20.00
CA ALA A 171 -10.92 5.91 -19.06
C ALA A 171 -12.39 5.79 -19.51
N THR A 172 -13.23 5.47 -18.56
CA THR A 172 -14.69 5.45 -18.70
C THR A 172 -15.26 6.59 -17.87
N ILE A 173 -16.01 7.51 -18.48
CA ILE A 173 -16.53 8.71 -17.81
C ILE A 173 -18.04 8.53 -17.61
N THR A 174 -18.44 8.27 -16.38
CA THR A 174 -19.81 7.91 -16.01
C THR A 174 -20.53 8.99 -15.19
N SER A 175 -19.83 10.07 -14.88
CA SER A 175 -20.35 11.18 -14.08
C SER A 175 -19.78 12.54 -14.50
N GLU A 176 -20.51 13.60 -14.17
CA GLU A 176 -20.06 14.99 -14.37
C GLU A 176 -18.76 15.29 -13.60
N THR A 177 -18.56 14.66 -12.42
CA THR A 177 -17.34 14.83 -11.62
C THR A 177 -16.11 14.28 -12.32
N GLU A 178 -16.20 13.06 -12.85
CA GLU A 178 -15.13 12.44 -13.65
C GLU A 178 -14.82 13.26 -14.89
N GLN A 179 -15.87 13.71 -15.57
CA GLN A 179 -15.75 14.60 -16.73
C GLN A 179 -15.02 15.90 -16.39
N ALA A 180 -15.33 16.52 -15.27
CA ALA A 180 -14.68 17.75 -14.84
C ALA A 180 -13.20 17.55 -14.54
N GLU A 181 -12.83 16.44 -13.88
CA GLU A 181 -11.43 16.09 -13.57
C GLU A 181 -10.62 15.86 -14.85
N VAL A 182 -11.14 15.05 -15.77
CA VAL A 182 -10.49 14.77 -17.07
C VAL A 182 -10.45 16.02 -17.93
N GLY A 183 -11.54 16.78 -17.96
CA GLY A 183 -11.67 18.00 -18.76
C GLY A 183 -10.65 19.07 -18.37
N LEU A 184 -10.31 19.21 -17.09
CA LEU A 184 -9.25 20.09 -16.62
C LEU A 184 -7.89 19.69 -17.22
N GLN A 185 -7.55 18.40 -17.22
CA GLN A 185 -6.30 17.92 -17.80
C GLN A 185 -6.23 18.16 -19.31
N ILE A 186 -7.34 17.91 -20.03
CA ILE A 186 -7.44 18.19 -21.47
C ILE A 186 -7.23 19.68 -21.75
N GLY A 187 -7.85 20.57 -20.96
CA GLY A 187 -7.70 22.03 -21.10
C GLY A 187 -6.27 22.51 -20.79
N ASP A 188 -5.65 21.97 -19.78
CA ASP A 188 -4.31 22.36 -19.33
C ASP A 188 -3.21 21.90 -20.31
N VAL A 189 -3.30 20.67 -20.83
CA VAL A 189 -2.31 20.09 -21.75
C VAL A 189 -2.59 20.52 -23.20
N GLY A 190 -3.85 20.66 -23.58
CA GLY A 190 -4.26 21.16 -24.90
C GLY A 190 -4.17 20.12 -26.02
N ILE A 191 -4.43 18.85 -25.72
CA ILE A 191 -4.45 17.75 -26.70
C ILE A 191 -5.83 17.08 -26.75
N ASN A 192 -6.09 16.35 -27.84
CA ASN A 192 -7.20 15.40 -27.89
C ASN A 192 -6.74 14.03 -27.38
N ALA A 193 -7.64 13.28 -26.74
CA ALA A 193 -7.30 12.01 -26.14
C ALA A 193 -8.40 10.96 -26.34
N TRP A 194 -8.00 9.70 -26.48
CA TRP A 194 -8.92 8.57 -26.54
C TRP A 194 -9.54 8.26 -25.17
N LEU A 195 -10.79 7.80 -25.21
CA LEU A 195 -11.52 7.24 -24.05
C LEU A 195 -11.88 5.77 -24.31
N GLY A 196 -12.35 5.06 -23.27
CA GLY A 196 -12.66 3.63 -23.30
C GLY A 196 -14.04 3.26 -23.90
N GLY A 197 -14.63 4.11 -24.71
CA GLY A 197 -15.92 3.90 -25.34
C GLY A 197 -15.83 3.64 -26.85
N ASN A 198 -16.72 2.80 -27.38
CA ASN A 198 -16.90 2.56 -28.82
C ASN A 198 -18.29 2.01 -29.14
N ASP A 199 -18.66 1.99 -30.43
CA ASP A 199 -19.88 1.33 -30.94
C ASP A 199 -19.59 0.31 -32.05
N THR A 200 -18.36 -0.20 -32.11
CA THR A 200 -17.88 -1.19 -33.09
C THR A 200 -18.72 -2.45 -33.16
N ALA A 201 -19.39 -2.85 -32.08
CA ALA A 201 -20.23 -4.04 -32.06
C ALA A 201 -21.58 -3.85 -32.78
N VAL A 202 -22.20 -2.70 -32.60
CA VAL A 202 -23.46 -2.31 -33.22
C VAL A 202 -23.46 -0.80 -33.38
N GLU A 203 -23.48 -0.34 -34.63
CA GLU A 203 -23.52 1.05 -35.01
C GLU A 203 -24.62 1.84 -34.28
N GLY A 204 -24.21 2.95 -33.63
CA GLY A 204 -25.07 3.81 -32.83
C GLY A 204 -25.37 3.24 -31.42
N GLU A 205 -24.82 2.10 -31.01
CA GLU A 205 -24.88 1.60 -29.63
C GLU A 205 -23.58 1.87 -28.89
N TRP A 206 -23.40 3.10 -28.46
CA TRP A 206 -22.18 3.50 -27.74
C TRP A 206 -22.07 2.85 -26.37
N ARG A 207 -20.97 2.14 -26.15
CA ARG A 207 -20.70 1.37 -24.95
C ARG A 207 -19.36 1.70 -24.34
N TRP A 208 -19.29 1.72 -23.02
CA TRP A 208 -18.03 1.63 -22.31
C TRP A 208 -17.55 0.18 -22.38
N THR A 209 -16.48 -0.07 -23.12
CA THR A 209 -15.95 -1.41 -23.36
C THR A 209 -14.73 -1.73 -22.50
N GLU A 210 -14.25 -0.74 -21.77
CA GLU A 210 -13.09 -0.87 -20.91
C GLU A 210 -13.48 -0.81 -19.41
N GLY A 211 -12.55 -1.18 -18.54
CA GLY A 211 -12.74 -1.14 -17.09
C GLY A 211 -13.87 -2.01 -16.54
N PRO A 212 -14.37 -1.69 -15.35
CA PRO A 212 -15.51 -2.40 -14.74
C PRO A 212 -16.78 -2.33 -15.59
N GLU A 213 -17.01 -1.19 -16.25
CA GLU A 213 -18.13 -0.96 -17.13
C GLU A 213 -18.12 -1.91 -18.34
N GLY A 214 -16.91 -2.25 -18.83
CA GLY A 214 -16.72 -3.19 -19.93
C GLY A 214 -17.15 -4.62 -19.61
N LEU A 215 -17.26 -4.99 -18.34
CA LEU A 215 -17.72 -6.30 -17.89
C LEU A 215 -19.24 -6.41 -17.76
N GLU A 216 -19.95 -5.30 -17.84
CA GLU A 216 -21.41 -5.27 -17.75
C GLU A 216 -22.09 -5.80 -19.02
N ASP A 217 -23.39 -6.01 -18.97
CA ASP A 217 -24.20 -6.56 -20.07
C ASP A 217 -23.65 -7.87 -20.65
N GLY A 218 -23.12 -8.73 -19.75
CA GLY A 218 -22.55 -10.04 -20.16
C GLY A 218 -21.18 -9.91 -20.83
N GLY A 219 -20.44 -8.83 -20.58
CA GLY A 219 -19.13 -8.54 -21.17
C GLY A 219 -19.19 -7.81 -22.49
N GLN A 220 -20.36 -7.25 -22.85
CA GLN A 220 -20.51 -6.37 -24.02
C GLN A 220 -20.20 -4.90 -23.69
N GLY A 221 -20.11 -4.59 -22.40
CA GLY A 221 -19.93 -3.25 -21.89
C GLY A 221 -21.23 -2.48 -21.65
N ARG A 222 -21.19 -1.54 -20.69
CA ARG A 222 -22.34 -0.69 -20.34
C ARG A 222 -22.72 0.23 -21.48
N GLN A 223 -23.92 0.09 -22.01
CA GLN A 223 -24.44 1.04 -23.00
C GLN A 223 -24.79 2.36 -22.34
N PHE A 224 -24.23 3.47 -22.84
CA PHE A 224 -24.49 4.82 -22.32
C PHE A 224 -25.26 5.72 -23.31
N TRP A 225 -25.18 5.46 -24.61
CA TRP A 225 -25.84 6.26 -25.63
C TRP A 225 -26.45 5.40 -26.74
N GLN A 226 -27.54 5.87 -27.35
CA GLN A 226 -28.18 5.21 -28.47
C GLN A 226 -28.47 6.22 -29.58
N GLY A 227 -27.95 5.96 -30.78
CA GLY A 227 -28.13 6.74 -31.96
C GLY A 227 -26.99 7.70 -32.28
N LYS A 228 -27.16 8.50 -33.32
CA LYS A 228 -26.25 9.60 -33.74
C LYS A 228 -26.53 10.84 -32.91
N SER A 229 -26.14 12.03 -33.41
CA SER A 229 -26.29 13.33 -32.72
C SER A 229 -27.73 13.68 -32.27
N ASN A 230 -28.72 13.02 -32.82
CA ASN A 230 -30.13 13.11 -32.40
C ASN A 230 -30.57 11.98 -31.48
N GLY A 231 -29.62 11.18 -31.01
CA GLY A 231 -29.83 10.07 -30.08
C GLY A 231 -30.17 10.49 -28.66
N SER A 232 -30.07 9.56 -27.72
CA SER A 232 -30.34 9.82 -26.32
C SER A 232 -29.53 8.92 -25.40
N ALA A 233 -29.26 9.43 -24.19
CA ALA A 233 -28.64 8.66 -23.13
C ALA A 233 -29.51 7.46 -22.72
N VAL A 234 -28.88 6.31 -22.52
CA VAL A 234 -29.55 5.07 -22.11
C VAL A 234 -29.63 5.03 -20.60
N ASN A 235 -30.82 4.76 -20.08
CA ASN A 235 -31.09 4.66 -18.63
C ASN A 235 -30.62 5.87 -17.79
N GLY A 236 -30.54 7.06 -18.40
CA GLY A 236 -30.06 8.27 -17.72
C GLY A 236 -28.55 8.29 -17.48
N SER A 237 -27.79 7.51 -18.24
CA SER A 237 -26.33 7.54 -18.21
C SER A 237 -25.79 8.93 -18.52
N TYR A 238 -24.64 9.25 -17.94
CA TYR A 238 -23.93 10.48 -18.23
C TYR A 238 -23.43 10.49 -19.67
N GLU A 239 -23.51 11.65 -20.31
CA GLU A 239 -22.98 11.91 -21.66
C GLU A 239 -22.44 13.35 -21.75
N ASN A 240 -21.49 13.60 -22.67
CA ASN A 240 -20.92 14.92 -22.89
C ASN A 240 -20.52 15.13 -24.37
N TRP A 241 -21.40 14.73 -25.29
CA TRP A 241 -21.14 14.88 -26.70
C TRP A 241 -21.00 16.35 -27.13
N GLY A 242 -20.08 16.61 -28.04
CA GLY A 242 -19.94 17.88 -28.71
C GLY A 242 -21.14 18.19 -29.58
N GLY A 243 -21.30 19.49 -29.96
CA GLY A 243 -22.43 19.89 -30.81
C GLY A 243 -22.40 19.21 -32.16
N GLY A 244 -23.37 18.33 -32.43
CA GLY A 244 -23.49 17.59 -33.66
C GLY A 244 -22.92 16.18 -33.65
N GLU A 245 -22.40 15.72 -32.53
CA GLU A 245 -21.83 14.41 -32.33
C GLU A 245 -22.77 13.48 -31.52
N PRO A 246 -22.61 12.14 -31.59
CA PRO A 246 -21.79 11.41 -32.56
C PRO A 246 -22.37 11.51 -33.97
N ASN A 247 -21.54 11.66 -35.00
CA ASN A 247 -22.00 11.89 -36.36
C ASN A 247 -21.67 10.75 -37.35
N ASP A 248 -20.76 9.85 -37.03
CA ASP A 248 -20.29 8.71 -37.84
C ASP A 248 -19.83 9.19 -39.26
N SER A 249 -19.01 10.25 -39.29
CA SER A 249 -18.52 10.79 -40.54
C SER A 249 -17.41 9.95 -41.15
N GLY A 250 -17.75 8.96 -41.95
CA GLY A 250 -16.81 8.07 -42.63
C GLY A 250 -16.47 6.80 -41.87
N GLY A 251 -17.30 6.38 -40.92
CA GLY A 251 -17.11 5.19 -40.08
C GLY A 251 -16.28 5.51 -38.82
N GLU A 252 -16.87 6.26 -37.93
CA GLU A 252 -16.25 6.74 -36.68
C GLU A 252 -16.80 5.95 -35.51
N ASP A 253 -16.05 4.94 -35.07
CA ASP A 253 -16.52 3.96 -34.06
C ASP A 253 -15.90 4.17 -32.67
N TYR A 254 -14.96 5.11 -32.48
CA TYR A 254 -14.19 5.23 -31.24
C TYR A 254 -14.32 6.61 -30.61
N LEU A 255 -14.52 6.58 -29.27
CA LEU A 255 -14.76 7.77 -28.48
C LEU A 255 -13.47 8.53 -28.14
N GLN A 256 -13.47 9.82 -28.42
CA GLN A 256 -12.44 10.74 -27.92
C GLN A 256 -13.03 11.84 -27.04
N ILE A 257 -12.20 12.44 -26.20
CA ILE A 257 -12.41 13.73 -25.56
C ILE A 257 -11.57 14.78 -26.28
N SER A 258 -12.17 15.89 -26.70
CA SER A 258 -11.55 16.81 -27.65
C SER A 258 -11.28 18.20 -27.06
N GLN A 259 -10.03 18.64 -27.13
CA GLN A 259 -9.65 20.01 -26.89
C GLN A 259 -10.15 20.96 -27.99
N ALA A 260 -10.33 20.42 -29.21
CA ALA A 260 -10.76 21.21 -30.37
C ALA A 260 -12.30 21.35 -30.49
N SER A 261 -13.06 20.63 -29.65
CA SER A 261 -14.53 20.72 -29.66
C SER A 261 -15.07 21.95 -28.93
N ASN A 262 -16.34 22.20 -29.05
CA ASN A 262 -17.04 23.28 -28.35
C ASN A 262 -18.31 22.74 -27.68
N PRO A 263 -18.35 22.68 -26.33
CA PRO A 263 -17.32 23.17 -25.40
C PRO A 263 -16.04 22.29 -25.41
N ILE A 264 -14.92 22.85 -24.95
CA ILE A 264 -13.68 22.13 -24.79
C ILE A 264 -13.93 20.92 -23.86
N ALA A 265 -13.24 19.81 -24.14
CA ALA A 265 -13.40 18.53 -23.43
C ALA A 265 -14.78 17.87 -23.62
N SER A 266 -15.55 18.23 -24.63
CA SER A 266 -16.69 17.43 -25.06
C SER A 266 -16.25 16.25 -25.93
N TRP A 267 -17.14 15.27 -26.06
CA TRP A 267 -16.87 14.02 -26.76
C TRP A 267 -17.13 14.09 -28.23
N ASN A 268 -16.37 13.34 -29.00
CA ASN A 268 -16.50 13.18 -30.44
C ASN A 268 -16.19 11.72 -30.83
N ASP A 269 -16.78 11.25 -31.91
CA ASP A 269 -16.47 9.97 -32.52
C ASP A 269 -15.38 10.14 -33.60
N LEU A 270 -14.48 9.16 -33.70
CA LEU A 270 -13.42 9.10 -34.71
C LEU A 270 -13.13 7.68 -35.18
N PRO A 271 -12.60 7.50 -36.41
CA PRO A 271 -12.12 6.23 -36.88
C PRO A 271 -10.80 5.82 -36.15
N ASP A 272 -10.52 4.53 -36.03
CA ASP A 272 -9.28 4.01 -35.47
C ASP A 272 -8.09 4.24 -36.41
N THR A 273 -7.63 5.49 -36.50
CA THR A 273 -6.50 5.87 -37.35
C THR A 273 -5.49 6.72 -36.58
N ASN A 274 -4.26 6.79 -37.11
CA ASN A 274 -3.22 7.69 -36.64
C ASN A 274 -2.80 8.67 -37.75
N THR A 275 -3.68 8.99 -38.68
CA THR A 275 -3.37 9.80 -39.88
C THR A 275 -3.02 11.22 -39.45
N ALA A 276 -1.81 11.65 -39.74
CA ALA A 276 -1.36 12.99 -39.49
C ALA A 276 -2.17 13.97 -40.37
N GLY A 277 -2.66 15.05 -39.78
CA GLY A 277 -3.33 16.16 -40.54
C GLY A 277 -4.73 16.53 -40.06
N SER A 278 -5.40 15.71 -39.26
CA SER A 278 -6.66 16.07 -38.62
C SER A 278 -6.43 16.86 -37.33
N THR A 279 -7.11 17.97 -37.13
CA THR A 279 -7.09 18.75 -35.88
C THR A 279 -7.70 17.96 -34.72
N TYR A 280 -8.62 17.04 -34.99
CA TYR A 280 -9.32 16.24 -34.01
C TYR A 280 -8.55 14.97 -33.64
N GLN A 281 -7.61 14.51 -34.48
CA GLN A 281 -6.88 13.26 -34.22
C GLN A 281 -6.15 13.27 -32.87
N PRO A 282 -6.40 12.32 -31.97
CA PRO A 282 -5.77 12.24 -30.65
C PRO A 282 -4.26 12.12 -30.68
N GLU A 283 -3.60 12.84 -29.76
CA GLU A 283 -2.17 12.79 -29.50
C GLU A 283 -1.85 11.98 -28.25
N GLY A 284 -2.88 11.42 -27.63
CA GLY A 284 -2.77 10.62 -26.41
C GLY A 284 -4.07 9.93 -26.05
N TYR A 285 -4.15 9.49 -24.86
CA TYR A 285 -5.32 8.83 -24.27
C TYR A 285 -5.47 9.21 -22.81
N VAL A 286 -6.69 9.11 -22.29
CA VAL A 286 -6.93 9.18 -20.85
C VAL A 286 -6.92 7.76 -20.32
N MET A 287 -6.02 7.49 -19.41
CA MET A 287 -5.92 6.24 -18.67
C MET A 287 -6.62 6.40 -17.34
N GLU A 288 -7.45 5.45 -17.00
CA GLU A 288 -8.02 5.31 -15.65
C GLU A 288 -7.27 4.21 -14.91
N VAL A 289 -6.85 4.55 -13.69
CA VAL A 289 -6.14 3.63 -12.78
C VAL A 289 -7.05 3.34 -11.60
N ASP A 290 -7.61 2.13 -11.55
CA ASP A 290 -8.33 1.68 -10.36
C ASP A 290 -7.32 1.13 -9.35
N GLN A 291 -7.09 1.91 -8.31
CA GLN A 291 -6.23 1.56 -7.18
C GLN A 291 -7.01 0.68 -6.20
N GLY A 292 -7.17 -0.57 -6.51
CA GLY A 292 -7.90 -1.53 -5.70
C GLY A 292 -7.48 -1.62 -4.22
N ASP A 293 -7.94 -2.64 -3.53
CA ASP A 293 -7.61 -2.90 -2.13
C ASP A 293 -6.09 -3.02 -1.92
N LEU A 294 -5.56 -2.42 -0.86
CA LEU A 294 -4.14 -2.52 -0.54
C LEU A 294 -3.80 -3.91 0.01
N LYS A 295 -2.97 -4.67 -0.69
CA LYS A 295 -2.50 -6.00 -0.26
C LYS A 295 -1.45 -5.88 0.84
N VAL A 296 -1.73 -6.43 2.00
CA VAL A 296 -0.88 -6.37 3.19
C VAL A 296 -0.39 -7.76 3.56
N GLY A 297 0.94 -7.92 3.69
CA GLY A 297 1.53 -9.18 4.11
C GLY A 297 1.16 -9.52 5.56
N LYS A 298 0.59 -10.72 5.79
CA LYS A 298 0.12 -11.15 7.12
C LYS A 298 1.06 -12.15 7.81
N ASP A 299 1.86 -12.89 7.04
CA ASP A 299 2.69 -13.94 7.61
C ASP A 299 4.03 -14.13 6.90
N ARG A 300 4.84 -15.03 7.43
CA ARG A 300 6.17 -15.37 6.91
C ARG A 300 6.16 -16.18 5.61
N ASN A 301 5.02 -16.74 5.21
CA ASN A 301 4.87 -17.58 4.01
C ASN A 301 4.60 -16.75 2.77
N GLY A 302 4.35 -15.44 2.96
CA GLY A 302 3.99 -14.52 1.89
C GLY A 302 2.48 -14.38 1.69
N ASP A 303 1.68 -14.94 2.62
CA ASP A 303 0.23 -14.74 2.59
C ASP A 303 -0.10 -13.27 2.86
N THR A 304 -1.11 -12.78 2.17
CA THR A 304 -1.59 -11.40 2.28
C THR A 304 -3.05 -11.35 2.71
N PHE A 305 -3.50 -10.19 3.10
CA PHE A 305 -4.91 -9.84 3.20
C PHE A 305 -5.14 -8.45 2.59
N ASP A 306 -6.36 -8.22 2.13
CA ASP A 306 -6.72 -6.96 1.51
C ASP A 306 -7.20 -5.97 2.57
N LEU A 307 -6.59 -4.79 2.60
CA LEU A 307 -7.09 -3.62 3.31
C LEU A 307 -8.08 -2.93 2.39
N LYS A 308 -9.37 -2.97 2.76
CA LYS A 308 -10.43 -2.42 1.92
C LYS A 308 -10.21 -0.95 1.65
N ASN A 309 -10.28 -0.60 0.38
CA ASN A 309 -10.14 0.76 -0.10
C ASN A 309 -11.33 1.63 0.32
N VAL A 310 -11.08 2.93 0.44
CA VAL A 310 -12.09 3.97 0.57
C VAL A 310 -11.92 4.90 -0.62
N ASP A 311 -12.85 4.79 -1.54
CA ASP A 311 -12.96 5.71 -2.67
C ASP A 311 -13.56 7.03 -2.17
N PHE A 312 -12.71 8.04 -2.07
CA PHE A 312 -13.09 9.33 -1.52
C PHE A 312 -14.03 10.08 -2.48
N GLN A 313 -13.82 9.99 -3.78
CA GLN A 313 -14.65 10.66 -4.78
C GLN A 313 -16.08 10.15 -4.76
N LYS A 314 -16.26 8.83 -4.71
CA LYS A 314 -17.58 8.21 -4.59
C LYS A 314 -18.39 8.73 -3.39
N TYR A 315 -17.71 9.07 -2.30
CA TYR A 315 -18.34 9.51 -1.07
C TYR A 315 -18.50 11.02 -0.94
N LEU A 316 -17.75 11.81 -1.72
CA LEU A 316 -17.70 13.28 -1.62
C LEU A 316 -18.09 14.02 -2.91
N SER A 317 -18.52 13.29 -3.93
CA SER A 317 -18.74 13.81 -5.28
C SER A 317 -20.04 14.62 -5.43
N GLU A 318 -20.18 15.69 -4.66
CA GLU A 318 -21.21 16.70 -4.89
C GLU A 318 -20.57 17.98 -5.39
N THR A 319 -20.13 17.95 -6.68
CA THR A 319 -19.65 19.13 -7.38
C THR A 319 -20.82 20.04 -7.80
N GLY A 320 -20.60 21.34 -7.77
CA GLY A 320 -21.58 22.30 -8.24
C GLY A 320 -22.65 22.74 -7.23
N LEU A 321 -22.68 22.19 -6.01
CA LEU A 321 -23.62 22.63 -5.00
C LEU A 321 -23.40 24.09 -4.58
N SER A 322 -24.49 24.84 -4.51
CA SER A 322 -24.57 26.21 -4.03
C SER A 322 -25.71 26.36 -3.03
N ILE A 323 -25.63 27.36 -2.18
CA ILE A 323 -26.72 27.72 -1.24
C ILE A 323 -27.10 29.22 -1.36
N ASP A 324 -26.83 29.83 -2.50
CA ASP A 324 -27.06 31.25 -2.78
C ASP A 324 -28.53 31.61 -3.02
N THR A 325 -29.38 30.60 -3.29
CA THR A 325 -30.82 30.73 -3.38
C THR A 325 -31.54 29.73 -2.50
N MET A 326 -32.84 29.97 -2.18
CA MET A 326 -33.66 29.03 -1.40
C MET A 326 -33.74 27.66 -2.08
N ALA A 327 -33.89 27.61 -3.41
CA ALA A 327 -34.00 26.36 -4.17
C ALA A 327 -32.68 25.57 -4.10
N ASN A 328 -31.55 26.25 -4.27
CA ASN A 328 -30.24 25.64 -4.18
C ASN A 328 -29.95 25.14 -2.77
N ALA A 329 -30.33 25.88 -1.72
CA ALA A 329 -30.20 25.43 -0.33
C ALA A 329 -31.03 24.18 -0.06
N GLN A 330 -32.24 24.06 -0.62
CA GLN A 330 -33.06 22.85 -0.50
C GLN A 330 -32.39 21.64 -1.18
N ALA A 331 -31.85 21.81 -2.37
CA ALA A 331 -31.11 20.76 -3.08
C ALA A 331 -29.84 20.34 -2.28
N ALA A 332 -29.08 21.33 -1.79
CA ALA A 332 -27.88 21.07 -0.98
C ALA A 332 -28.19 20.30 0.32
N THR A 333 -29.37 20.51 0.95
CA THR A 333 -29.75 19.76 2.15
C THR A 333 -29.82 18.25 1.91
N VAL A 334 -30.36 17.84 0.77
CA VAL A 334 -30.47 16.43 0.40
C VAL A 334 -29.09 15.84 0.15
N ALA A 335 -28.25 16.55 -0.57
CA ALA A 335 -26.88 16.16 -0.89
C ALA A 335 -26.03 16.04 0.40
N MET A 336 -26.06 17.04 1.28
CA MET A 336 -25.30 17.03 2.54
C MET A 336 -25.64 15.82 3.42
N LYS A 337 -26.91 15.43 3.49
CA LYS A 337 -27.32 14.23 4.21
C LYS A 337 -26.67 12.98 3.61
N GLY A 338 -26.70 12.82 2.30
CA GLY A 338 -26.08 11.71 1.60
C GLY A 338 -24.56 11.63 1.84
N VAL A 339 -23.87 12.77 1.72
CA VAL A 339 -22.41 12.83 1.97
C VAL A 339 -22.07 12.47 3.43
N ILE A 340 -22.83 12.94 4.41
CA ILE A 340 -22.59 12.61 5.83
C ILE A 340 -22.77 11.11 6.08
N GLU A 341 -23.77 10.47 5.48
CA GLU A 341 -23.98 9.01 5.54
C GLU A 341 -22.84 8.26 4.86
N ASN A 342 -22.39 8.76 3.72
CA ASN A 342 -21.25 8.20 2.99
C ASN A 342 -19.95 8.26 3.79
N ILE A 343 -19.66 9.40 4.44
CA ILE A 343 -18.48 9.54 5.32
C ILE A 343 -18.59 8.57 6.51
N ALA A 344 -19.77 8.37 7.08
CA ALA A 344 -19.96 7.40 8.15
C ALA A 344 -19.66 5.96 7.66
N THR A 345 -20.10 5.62 6.46
CA THR A 345 -19.80 4.33 5.80
C THR A 345 -18.31 4.17 5.53
N ALA A 346 -17.65 5.19 4.98
CA ALA A 346 -16.21 5.21 4.75
C ALA A 346 -15.43 4.97 6.06
N ARG A 347 -15.81 5.65 7.15
CA ARG A 347 -15.21 5.45 8.47
C ARG A 347 -15.47 4.06 9.04
N ALA A 348 -16.62 3.46 8.77
CA ALA A 348 -16.90 2.09 9.17
C ALA A 348 -15.96 1.09 8.45
N ILE A 349 -15.67 1.29 7.16
CA ILE A 349 -14.68 0.50 6.40
C ILE A 349 -13.30 0.63 7.05
N VAL A 350 -12.83 1.85 7.31
CA VAL A 350 -11.53 2.09 7.95
C VAL A 350 -11.49 1.48 9.36
N GLY A 351 -12.57 1.57 10.13
CA GLY A 351 -12.69 0.93 11.45
C GLY A 351 -12.57 -0.60 11.37
N ALA A 352 -13.18 -1.22 10.36
CA ALA A 352 -13.04 -2.66 10.11
C ALA A 352 -11.59 -3.02 9.73
N ASN A 353 -10.94 -2.22 8.89
CA ASN A 353 -9.53 -2.37 8.54
C ASN A 353 -8.63 -2.28 9.78
N LEU A 354 -8.80 -1.28 10.63
CA LEU A 354 -8.06 -1.11 11.88
C LEU A 354 -8.23 -2.31 12.82
N SER A 355 -9.46 -2.81 12.97
CA SER A 355 -9.74 -3.98 13.78
C SER A 355 -9.03 -5.23 13.25
N ARG A 356 -9.04 -5.44 11.94
CA ARG A 356 -8.37 -6.56 11.29
C ARG A 356 -6.86 -6.49 11.47
N VAL A 357 -6.25 -5.34 11.18
CA VAL A 357 -4.80 -5.13 11.34
C VAL A 357 -4.37 -5.31 12.79
N SER A 358 -5.15 -4.78 13.77
CA SER A 358 -4.89 -4.97 15.19
C SER A 358 -4.91 -6.45 15.60
N GLY A 359 -5.87 -7.21 15.11
CA GLY A 359 -5.98 -8.66 15.35
C GLY A 359 -4.76 -9.42 14.80
N GLU A 360 -4.28 -9.07 13.59
CA GLU A 360 -3.08 -9.68 13.02
C GLU A 360 -1.80 -9.31 13.79
N ILE A 361 -1.68 -8.07 14.25
CA ILE A 361 -0.57 -7.62 15.11
C ILE A 361 -0.52 -8.46 16.42
N GLU A 362 -1.65 -8.67 17.07
CA GLU A 362 -1.70 -9.48 18.30
C GLU A 362 -1.37 -10.95 18.03
N ASN A 363 -1.85 -11.50 16.93
CA ASN A 363 -1.56 -12.85 16.50
C ASN A 363 -0.05 -13.04 16.26
N LEU A 364 0.56 -12.15 15.50
CA LEU A 364 2.00 -12.20 15.20
C LEU A 364 2.86 -11.96 16.44
N ARG A 365 2.45 -11.12 17.39
CA ARG A 365 3.14 -10.97 18.68
C ARG A 365 3.17 -12.28 19.44
N ARG A 366 2.05 -13.02 19.52
CA ARG A 366 2.00 -14.34 20.17
C ARG A 366 2.91 -15.36 19.48
N ILE A 367 2.90 -15.36 18.14
CA ILE A 367 3.77 -16.24 17.35
C ILE A 367 5.25 -15.87 17.56
N GLY A 368 5.59 -14.59 17.52
CA GLY A 368 6.95 -14.08 17.78
C GLY A 368 7.48 -14.52 19.15
N ASN A 369 6.71 -14.28 20.21
CA ASN A 369 7.04 -14.70 21.56
C ASN A 369 7.24 -16.24 21.67
N SER A 370 6.45 -17.00 20.91
CA SER A 370 6.60 -18.47 20.87
C SER A 370 7.92 -18.88 20.22
N TYR A 371 8.34 -18.22 19.13
CA TYR A 371 9.63 -18.47 18.48
C TYR A 371 10.80 -18.03 19.36
N GLU A 372 10.72 -16.88 20.02
CA GLU A 372 11.74 -16.43 20.96
C GLU A 372 11.89 -17.39 22.15
N SER A 373 10.78 -17.84 22.72
CA SER A 373 10.78 -18.82 23.81
C SER A 373 11.33 -20.18 23.36
N ALA A 374 11.05 -20.62 22.13
CA ALA A 374 11.61 -21.83 21.56
C ALA A 374 13.12 -21.69 21.31
N LEU A 375 13.55 -20.52 20.79
CA LEU A 375 14.96 -20.19 20.57
C LEU A 375 15.73 -20.18 21.89
N SER A 376 15.20 -19.50 22.92
CA SER A 376 15.76 -19.45 24.28
C SER A 376 15.99 -20.85 24.84
N ARG A 377 14.99 -21.73 24.81
CA ARG A 377 15.11 -23.13 25.29
C ARG A 377 16.19 -23.91 24.58
N VAL A 378 16.47 -23.65 23.32
CA VAL A 378 17.50 -24.36 22.56
C VAL A 378 18.88 -23.74 22.76
N GLN A 379 18.98 -22.42 22.81
CA GLN A 379 20.23 -21.69 22.68
C GLN A 379 20.76 -21.11 24.00
N ASP A 380 19.87 -20.78 24.96
CA ASP A 380 20.29 -20.14 26.20
C ASP A 380 21.07 -21.06 27.12
N LEU A 381 22.00 -20.46 27.80
CA LEU A 381 22.92 -21.14 28.74
C LEU A 381 22.37 -21.04 30.15
N ASP A 382 22.35 -22.16 30.85
CA ASP A 382 22.26 -22.14 32.32
C ASP A 382 23.57 -21.59 32.90
N MET A 383 23.54 -20.29 33.22
CA MET A 383 24.71 -19.55 33.71
C MET A 383 25.24 -20.10 35.01
N ALA A 384 24.37 -20.59 35.92
CA ALA A 384 24.78 -21.13 37.20
C ALA A 384 25.52 -22.47 37.06
N LEU A 385 24.94 -23.37 36.26
CA LEU A 385 25.57 -24.66 35.96
C LEU A 385 26.90 -24.47 35.22
N GLU A 386 26.95 -23.60 34.25
CA GLU A 386 28.15 -23.37 33.42
C GLU A 386 29.27 -22.66 34.21
N SER A 387 28.95 -21.72 35.10
CA SER A 387 29.88 -21.08 36.02
C SER A 387 30.50 -22.10 36.97
N GLY A 388 29.70 -23.05 37.49
CA GLY A 388 30.20 -24.14 38.28
C GLY A 388 31.18 -25.05 37.51
N ARG A 389 30.85 -25.36 36.24
CA ARG A 389 31.75 -26.11 35.34
C ARG A 389 33.05 -25.38 35.08
N MET A 390 32.98 -24.08 34.77
CA MET A 390 34.16 -23.24 34.55
C MET A 390 35.03 -23.16 35.77
N SER A 391 34.47 -22.96 36.99
CA SER A 391 35.21 -22.92 38.24
C SER A 391 35.93 -24.26 38.52
N LYS A 392 35.27 -25.40 38.31
CA LYS A 392 35.88 -26.73 38.43
C LYS A 392 37.05 -26.90 37.45
N LYS A 393 36.92 -26.43 36.21
CA LYS A 393 38.02 -26.52 35.23
C LYS A 393 39.16 -25.56 35.57
N SER A 394 38.87 -24.36 36.07
CA SER A 394 39.86 -23.40 36.55
C SER A 394 40.70 -23.98 37.71
N VAL A 395 40.03 -24.64 38.71
CA VAL A 395 40.73 -25.30 39.83
C VAL A 395 41.63 -26.44 39.33
N LYS A 396 41.12 -27.28 38.41
CA LYS A 396 41.92 -28.35 37.81
C LYS A 396 43.13 -27.80 37.05
N LEU A 397 42.96 -26.74 36.27
CA LEU A 397 44.04 -26.10 35.50
C LEU A 397 45.13 -25.56 36.45
N LYS A 398 44.74 -24.86 37.52
CA LYS A 398 45.66 -24.37 38.55
C LYS A 398 46.40 -25.52 39.27
N SER A 399 45.68 -26.59 39.62
CA SER A 399 46.31 -27.77 40.26
C SER A 399 47.30 -28.45 39.29
N SER A 400 46.94 -28.66 38.02
CA SER A 400 47.84 -29.24 37.03
C SER A 400 49.10 -28.41 36.79
N SER A 401 48.94 -27.06 36.79
CA SER A 401 50.09 -26.16 36.67
C SER A 401 51.02 -26.21 37.86
N ALA A 402 50.46 -26.32 39.09
CA ALA A 402 51.24 -26.49 40.32
C ALA A 402 52.01 -27.83 40.34
N TYR A 403 51.33 -28.93 39.93
CA TYR A 403 52.01 -30.24 39.80
C TYR A 403 53.12 -30.22 38.76
N LEU A 404 52.94 -29.54 37.63
CA LEU A 404 53.97 -29.43 36.62
C LEU A 404 55.16 -28.60 37.09
N ALA A 405 54.92 -27.51 37.82
CA ALA A 405 55.97 -26.71 38.44
C ALA A 405 56.78 -27.54 39.43
N GLN A 406 56.10 -28.27 40.37
CA GLN A 406 56.74 -29.14 41.36
C GLN A 406 57.52 -30.28 40.71
N ALA A 407 56.97 -30.90 39.65
CA ALA A 407 57.72 -31.95 38.91
C ALA A 407 58.96 -31.38 38.19
N ASN A 408 58.91 -30.15 37.70
CA ASN A 408 60.10 -29.50 37.10
C ASN A 408 61.15 -29.13 38.18
N GLU A 409 60.74 -28.70 39.39
CA GLU A 409 61.66 -28.46 40.50
C GLU A 409 62.41 -29.71 40.92
N ILE A 410 61.70 -30.84 41.10
CA ILE A 410 62.31 -32.13 41.46
C ILE A 410 63.28 -32.61 40.40
N MET A 411 63.09 -32.23 39.13
CA MET A 411 63.97 -32.62 38.01
C MET A 411 65.11 -31.62 37.74
N ASN A 412 65.24 -30.58 38.53
CA ASN A 412 66.31 -29.65 38.38
C ASN A 412 67.65 -30.33 38.59
N PRO A 413 68.59 -30.35 37.64
CA PRO A 413 69.87 -31.05 37.75
C PRO A 413 70.68 -30.64 38.96
N ASN A 414 70.54 -29.38 39.37
CA ASN A 414 71.24 -28.84 40.54
C ASN A 414 70.76 -29.47 41.91
N LEU A 415 69.46 -29.81 41.99
CA LEU A 415 68.91 -30.48 43.19
C LEU A 415 69.29 -31.97 43.24
N ILE A 416 69.39 -32.62 42.08
CA ILE A 416 69.83 -34.03 42.00
C ILE A 416 71.28 -34.16 42.39
N GLN A 417 72.09 -33.16 42.09
CA GLN A 417 73.52 -33.15 42.43
C GLN A 417 73.77 -32.95 43.94
N VAL A 418 72.94 -32.13 44.62
CA VAL A 418 72.96 -31.87 46.02
C VAL A 418 72.44 -33.10 46.87
N LEU A 419 71.60 -33.96 46.32
CA LEU A 419 71.10 -35.16 46.94
C LEU A 419 72.00 -36.39 46.75
N LEU A 420 73.03 -36.30 45.92
CA LEU A 420 73.98 -37.33 45.60
C LEU A 420 75.36 -37.10 46.29
N GLU A 421 75.58 -35.92 46.90
CA GLU A 421 76.65 -35.61 47.86
C GLU A 421 76.19 -35.89 49.29
#